data_5ac473cb6750b3c6a242dac41dc189f3
#
_entry.id   5ac473cb6750b3c6a242dac41dc189f3
#
_cell.length_a   1.000
_cell.length_b   1.000
_cell.length_c   1.000
_cell.angle_alpha   90.00
_cell.angle_beta   90.00
_cell.angle_gamma   90.00
#
_symmetry.space_group_name_H-M   'P 1'
#
loop_
_entity.id
_entity.type
_entity.pdbx_description
1 polymer ?
#
loop_
_entity_poly.entity_id
_entity_poly.type
_entity_poly.pdbx_seq_one_letter_code
_entity_poly.pdbx_strand_id
1 'polypeptide(L)'
;MKSIGNPHQCVDERTRTGKPLSRATIEVVEAKLLNQAHLYVLRNTAVVEPYIVQHMSELKDHNPRASRNGTWLQNQHSRTFISWLKNEVEKRVANGEDICDNVRWLAKGPSFAVNKYSGFAINEYKFHTTSRDESKTTQCSGVSLVAHAMQIASAKDFNPVYGAVTYYGRIKEIWDLDYRMFTVPVFMCDWVDSRGIKKDAFGFTIVNFDRLGHQSECFILASQAKQVFYVQDQEDKNSSVVGFTPYKMYKYGENGETDDMLEFDATVDFTQDSTLVELDDDFLCTRPDGEGILV
;
A
#
# COMPACT_ATOMS: atom_id res chain seq x y z
N MET A 1 10.83 39.51 -8.93
CA MET A 1 11.76 38.50 -8.38
C MET A 1 10.98 37.19 -8.25
N LYS A 2 11.24 36.23 -9.14
CA LYS A 2 10.61 34.89 -9.07
C LYS A 2 11.38 34.07 -8.05
N SER A 3 10.73 33.59 -7.02
CA SER A 3 11.26 32.65 -6.04
C SER A 3 11.66 31.37 -6.77
N ILE A 4 12.97 31.09 -6.76
CA ILE A 4 13.52 29.81 -7.26
C ILE A 4 13.17 28.78 -6.19
N GLY A 5 12.18 27.93 -6.47
CA GLY A 5 11.85 26.78 -5.64
C GLY A 5 13.08 25.85 -5.51
N ASN A 6 13.32 25.42 -4.29
CA ASN A 6 14.43 24.56 -3.92
C ASN A 6 14.30 23.19 -4.66
N PRO A 7 15.24 22.80 -5.55
CA PRO A 7 15.12 21.60 -6.38
C PRO A 7 15.30 20.27 -5.62
N HIS A 8 15.41 20.29 -4.28
CA HIS A 8 15.75 19.12 -3.46
C HIS A 8 14.58 18.39 -2.81
N GLN A 9 13.32 18.74 -3.10
CA GLN A 9 12.15 18.07 -2.55
C GLN A 9 11.43 17.21 -3.60
N CYS A 10 12.05 16.12 -4.02
CA CYS A 10 11.48 15.17 -4.99
C CYS A 10 10.78 13.95 -4.35
N VAL A 11 10.79 13.79 -3.04
CA VAL A 11 9.97 12.78 -2.36
C VAL A 11 8.72 13.47 -1.87
N ASP A 12 7.58 12.97 -2.29
CA ASP A 12 6.26 13.43 -1.83
C ASP A 12 6.27 13.48 -0.29
N GLU A 13 5.94 14.63 0.31
CA GLU A 13 5.84 14.79 1.77
C GLU A 13 4.93 13.73 2.41
N ARG A 14 4.03 13.15 1.62
CA ARG A 14 3.08 12.08 1.98
C ARG A 14 3.75 10.78 2.42
N THR A 15 4.98 10.50 1.97
CA THR A 15 5.72 9.28 2.38
C THR A 15 6.42 9.43 3.73
N ARG A 16 6.50 10.64 4.29
CA ARG A 16 7.29 10.96 5.49
C ARG A 16 6.48 11.20 6.76
N THR A 17 5.17 11.34 6.68
CA THR A 17 4.35 11.77 7.83
C THR A 17 3.81 10.59 8.61
N GLY A 18 4.65 9.95 9.39
CA GLY A 18 4.23 8.88 10.31
C GLY A 18 5.18 8.79 11.51
N LYS A 19 4.72 8.17 12.59
CA LYS A 19 5.48 8.00 13.84
C LYS A 19 5.35 6.57 14.36
N PRO A 20 6.48 5.89 14.68
CA PRO A 20 6.44 4.61 15.37
C PRO A 20 5.77 4.74 16.75
N LEU A 21 4.93 3.77 17.10
CA LEU A 21 4.28 3.66 18.42
C LEU A 21 4.91 2.57 19.30
N SER A 22 5.99 1.97 18.84
CA SER A 22 6.73 0.95 19.57
C SER A 22 8.23 1.10 19.31
N ARG A 23 9.03 0.43 20.13
CA ARG A 23 10.47 0.32 19.87
C ARG A 23 10.71 -0.47 18.58
N ALA A 24 11.71 -0.07 17.80
CA ALA A 24 12.15 -0.78 16.63
C ALA A 24 12.82 -2.11 17.00
N THR A 25 12.51 -3.15 16.24
CA THR A 25 13.30 -4.38 16.18
C THR A 25 13.97 -4.41 14.81
N ILE A 26 15.29 -4.54 14.77
CA ILE A 26 16.03 -4.60 13.51
C ILE A 26 16.16 -6.06 13.09
N GLU A 27 15.68 -6.40 11.90
CA GLU A 27 15.76 -7.75 11.36
C GLU A 27 16.27 -7.74 9.93
N VAL A 28 17.10 -8.73 9.58
CA VAL A 28 17.48 -9.01 8.20
C VAL A 28 16.37 -9.85 7.58
N VAL A 29 15.71 -9.31 6.57
CA VAL A 29 14.55 -9.93 5.94
C VAL A 29 14.95 -10.70 4.67
N GLU A 30 14.07 -11.62 4.26
CA GLU A 30 14.27 -12.39 3.03
C GLU A 30 14.28 -11.47 1.80
N ALA A 31 15.25 -11.65 0.92
CA ALA A 31 15.42 -10.83 -0.28
C ALA A 31 14.17 -10.79 -1.17
N LYS A 32 13.40 -11.88 -1.23
CA LYS A 32 12.16 -11.94 -2.01
C LYS A 32 11.11 -10.97 -1.46
N LEU A 33 10.88 -10.97 -0.15
CA LEU A 33 9.94 -10.05 0.51
C LEU A 33 10.40 -8.61 0.42
N LEU A 34 11.71 -8.36 0.62
CA LEU A 34 12.28 -7.03 0.47
C LEU A 34 12.09 -6.48 -0.95
N ASN A 35 12.30 -7.31 -1.97
CA ASN A 35 12.09 -6.92 -3.36
C ASN A 35 10.61 -6.64 -3.66
N GLN A 36 9.68 -7.38 -3.06
CA GLN A 36 8.23 -7.08 -3.19
C GLN A 36 7.89 -5.72 -2.58
N ALA A 37 8.35 -5.46 -1.33
CA ALA A 37 8.14 -4.18 -0.67
C ALA A 37 8.78 -3.03 -1.48
N HIS A 38 10.02 -3.20 -1.93
CA HIS A 38 10.72 -2.22 -2.73
C HIS A 38 10.02 -1.93 -4.07
N LEU A 39 9.60 -2.97 -4.79
CA LEU A 39 8.85 -2.82 -6.04
C LEU A 39 7.54 -2.04 -5.83
N TYR A 40 6.85 -2.31 -4.71
CA TYR A 40 5.64 -1.58 -4.36
C TYR A 40 5.94 -0.08 -4.13
N VAL A 41 7.00 0.24 -3.39
CA VAL A 41 7.45 1.64 -3.20
C VAL A 41 7.75 2.30 -4.53
N LEU A 42 8.52 1.64 -5.41
CA LEU A 42 8.87 2.20 -6.72
C LEU A 42 7.63 2.53 -7.57
N ARG A 43 6.64 1.64 -7.61
CA ARG A 43 5.41 1.81 -8.38
C ARG A 43 4.51 2.93 -7.86
N ASN A 44 4.59 3.21 -6.57
CA ASN A 44 3.76 4.21 -5.90
C ASN A 44 4.54 5.49 -5.56
N THR A 45 5.64 5.74 -6.26
CA THR A 45 6.46 6.95 -6.11
C THR A 45 6.50 7.73 -7.42
N ALA A 46 5.88 8.91 -7.45
CA ALA A 46 5.66 9.70 -8.66
C ALA A 46 6.93 9.98 -9.47
N VAL A 47 8.07 10.23 -8.81
CA VAL A 47 9.36 10.50 -9.50
C VAL A 47 9.92 9.28 -10.26
N VAL A 48 9.38 8.08 -10.01
CA VAL A 48 9.77 6.84 -10.70
C VAL A 48 8.88 6.56 -11.92
N GLU A 49 7.72 7.18 -12.03
CA GLU A 49 6.76 6.94 -13.11
C GLU A 49 7.36 7.06 -14.51
N PRO A 50 8.17 8.09 -14.85
CA PRO A 50 8.80 8.18 -16.18
C PRO A 50 9.66 6.96 -16.51
N TYR A 51 10.33 6.38 -15.51
CA TYR A 51 11.15 5.17 -15.68
C TYR A 51 10.29 3.92 -15.87
N ILE A 52 9.12 3.85 -15.21
CA ILE A 52 8.16 2.76 -15.41
C ILE A 52 7.67 2.77 -16.85
N VAL A 53 7.24 3.94 -17.35
CA VAL A 53 6.76 4.12 -18.72
C VAL A 53 7.87 3.74 -19.73
N GLN A 54 9.10 4.20 -19.53
CA GLN A 54 10.22 3.87 -20.38
C GLN A 54 10.47 2.35 -20.42
N HIS A 55 10.59 1.71 -19.28
CA HIS A 55 10.84 0.26 -19.20
C HIS A 55 9.72 -0.55 -19.85
N MET A 56 8.46 -0.15 -19.64
CA MET A 56 7.32 -0.79 -20.30
C MET A 56 7.35 -0.64 -21.82
N SER A 57 7.78 0.53 -22.35
CA SER A 57 7.98 0.74 -23.79
C SER A 57 9.08 -0.15 -24.34
N GLU A 58 10.24 -0.19 -23.67
CA GLU A 58 11.36 -1.05 -24.07
C GLU A 58 10.97 -2.55 -24.11
N LEU A 59 10.19 -3.01 -23.12
CA LEU A 59 9.68 -4.38 -23.12
C LEU A 59 8.76 -4.68 -24.31
N LYS A 60 7.92 -3.71 -24.71
CA LYS A 60 7.05 -3.83 -25.88
C LYS A 60 7.86 -3.89 -27.17
N ASP A 61 8.87 -3.03 -27.30
CA ASP A 61 9.70 -2.94 -28.51
C ASP A 61 10.56 -4.20 -28.70
N HIS A 62 11.10 -4.75 -27.61
CA HIS A 62 11.89 -5.99 -27.67
C HIS A 62 11.03 -7.24 -27.87
N ASN A 63 9.74 -7.22 -27.46
CA ASN A 63 8.86 -8.38 -27.50
C ASN A 63 7.47 -8.05 -28.07
N PRO A 64 7.34 -7.60 -29.34
CA PRO A 64 6.08 -7.07 -29.87
C PRO A 64 4.92 -8.08 -29.91
N ARG A 65 5.22 -9.39 -29.98
CA ARG A 65 4.20 -10.44 -29.98
C ARG A 65 3.73 -10.77 -28.57
N ALA A 66 4.66 -10.95 -27.62
CA ALA A 66 4.36 -11.31 -26.23
C ALA A 66 3.71 -10.16 -25.46
N SER A 67 4.09 -8.92 -25.76
CA SER A 67 3.57 -7.70 -25.10
C SER A 67 2.09 -7.41 -25.39
N ARG A 68 1.49 -8.07 -26.39
CA ARG A 68 0.03 -8.03 -26.60
C ARG A 68 -0.74 -8.65 -25.44
N ASN A 69 -0.11 -9.54 -24.67
CA ASN A 69 -0.66 -10.06 -23.43
C ASN A 69 -0.26 -9.14 -22.27
N GLY A 70 -1.22 -8.37 -21.73
CA GLY A 70 -1.00 -7.41 -20.64
C GLY A 70 -0.45 -8.09 -19.38
N THR A 71 -0.93 -9.27 -19.03
CA THR A 71 -0.45 -10.04 -17.87
C THR A 71 1.02 -10.45 -18.04
N TRP A 72 1.42 -10.88 -19.24
CA TRP A 72 2.82 -11.17 -19.54
C TRP A 72 3.71 -9.93 -19.35
N LEU A 73 3.25 -8.80 -19.88
CA LEU A 73 3.99 -7.53 -19.81
C LEU A 73 4.18 -7.08 -18.35
N GLN A 74 3.12 -7.13 -17.53
CA GLN A 74 3.17 -6.80 -16.10
C GLN A 74 4.10 -7.74 -15.33
N ASN A 75 4.01 -9.05 -15.58
CA ASN A 75 4.88 -10.04 -14.95
C ASN A 75 6.35 -9.82 -15.32
N GLN A 76 6.62 -9.50 -16.58
CA GLN A 76 7.99 -9.22 -17.03
C GLN A 76 8.53 -7.93 -16.43
N HIS A 77 7.71 -6.87 -16.41
CA HIS A 77 8.06 -5.63 -15.74
C HIS A 77 8.38 -5.88 -14.26
N SER A 78 7.53 -6.59 -13.53
CA SER A 78 7.74 -6.90 -12.11
C SER A 78 9.04 -7.63 -11.83
N ARG A 79 9.47 -8.50 -12.71
CA ARG A 79 10.70 -9.30 -12.56
C ARG A 79 11.98 -8.53 -12.85
N THR A 80 11.92 -7.58 -13.79
CA THR A 80 13.14 -6.97 -14.36
C THR A 80 13.32 -5.51 -13.97
N PHE A 81 12.26 -4.83 -13.51
CA PHE A 81 12.25 -3.39 -13.31
C PHE A 81 13.30 -2.91 -12.30
N ILE A 82 13.44 -3.56 -11.15
CA ILE A 82 14.41 -3.15 -10.11
C ILE A 82 15.85 -3.13 -10.69
N SER A 83 16.24 -4.22 -11.35
CA SER A 83 17.57 -4.33 -11.95
C SER A 83 17.75 -3.35 -13.09
N TRP A 84 16.74 -3.18 -13.92
CA TRP A 84 16.75 -2.25 -15.04
C TRP A 84 16.88 -0.80 -14.56
N LEU A 85 16.09 -0.40 -13.56
CA LEU A 85 16.13 0.96 -13.00
C LEU A 85 17.51 1.30 -12.44
N LYS A 86 18.10 0.35 -11.70
CA LYS A 86 19.46 0.51 -11.18
C LYS A 86 20.46 0.78 -12.29
N ASN A 87 20.48 -0.06 -13.32
CA ASN A 87 21.40 0.06 -14.45
C ASN A 87 21.15 1.35 -15.25
N GLU A 88 19.88 1.71 -15.47
CA GLU A 88 19.53 2.92 -16.23
C GLU A 88 19.96 4.19 -15.48
N VAL A 89 19.74 4.26 -14.18
CA VAL A 89 20.15 5.39 -13.35
C VAL A 89 21.69 5.48 -13.30
N GLU A 90 22.41 4.37 -13.11
CA GLU A 90 23.88 4.33 -13.15
C GLU A 90 24.42 4.81 -14.51
N LYS A 91 23.82 4.37 -15.62
CA LYS A 91 24.16 4.79 -16.98
C LYS A 91 23.97 6.29 -17.19
N ARG A 92 22.83 6.84 -16.78
CA ARG A 92 22.54 8.28 -16.92
C ARG A 92 23.50 9.13 -16.07
N VAL A 93 23.77 8.71 -14.84
CA VAL A 93 24.76 9.38 -13.99
C VAL A 93 26.16 9.36 -14.64
N ALA A 94 26.58 8.22 -15.22
CA ALA A 94 27.84 8.12 -15.95
C ALA A 94 27.90 9.04 -17.19
N ASN A 95 26.76 9.29 -17.84
CA ASN A 95 26.66 10.22 -18.96
C ASN A 95 26.61 11.70 -18.52
N GLY A 96 26.67 11.99 -17.23
CA GLY A 96 26.62 13.36 -16.69
C GLY A 96 25.24 13.96 -16.61
N GLU A 97 24.17 13.16 -16.70
CA GLU A 97 22.79 13.63 -16.51
C GLU A 97 22.53 13.98 -15.04
N ASP A 98 21.87 15.09 -14.80
CA ASP A 98 21.45 15.49 -13.45
C ASP A 98 20.21 14.69 -13.04
N ILE A 99 20.40 13.72 -12.16
CA ILE A 99 19.33 12.87 -11.61
C ILE A 99 19.12 13.23 -10.15
N CYS A 100 17.84 13.43 -9.79
CA CYS A 100 17.42 13.67 -8.42
C CYS A 100 17.98 12.62 -7.45
N ASP A 101 18.53 13.05 -6.32
CA ASP A 101 19.15 12.17 -5.33
C ASP A 101 18.19 11.09 -4.81
N ASN A 102 16.90 11.42 -4.67
CA ASN A 102 15.90 10.43 -4.25
C ASN A 102 15.79 9.27 -5.24
N VAL A 103 15.81 9.56 -6.55
CA VAL A 103 15.79 8.51 -7.59
C VAL A 103 17.08 7.68 -7.54
N ARG A 104 18.21 8.30 -7.28
CA ARG A 104 19.48 7.57 -7.11
C ARG A 104 19.43 6.58 -5.94
N TRP A 105 18.85 7.00 -4.80
CA TRP A 105 18.71 6.14 -3.62
C TRP A 105 17.63 5.05 -3.82
N LEU A 106 16.53 5.39 -4.44
CA LEU A 106 15.50 4.40 -4.82
C LEU A 106 16.08 3.34 -5.76
N ALA A 107 16.86 3.74 -6.77
CA ALA A 107 17.48 2.80 -7.71
C ALA A 107 18.52 1.88 -7.04
N LYS A 108 19.21 2.35 -5.99
CA LYS A 108 20.12 1.50 -5.19
C LYS A 108 19.39 0.46 -4.35
N GLY A 109 18.13 0.70 -4.02
CA GLY A 109 17.33 -0.15 -3.18
C GLY A 109 17.54 0.08 -1.68
N PRO A 110 16.63 -0.46 -0.84
CA PRO A 110 16.68 -0.34 0.61
C PRO A 110 17.73 -1.27 1.23
N SER A 111 18.08 -1.00 2.49
CA SER A 111 18.88 -1.90 3.32
C SER A 111 18.19 -3.24 3.53
N PHE A 112 18.96 -4.34 3.62
CA PHE A 112 18.43 -5.65 4.01
C PHE A 112 18.04 -5.72 5.48
N ALA A 113 18.61 -4.87 6.32
CA ALA A 113 18.22 -4.70 7.71
C ALA A 113 17.06 -3.70 7.77
N VAL A 114 15.89 -4.18 8.16
CA VAL A 114 14.64 -3.43 8.20
C VAL A 114 14.25 -3.17 9.65
N ASN A 115 13.81 -1.95 9.95
CA ASN A 115 13.21 -1.64 11.23
C ASN A 115 11.76 -2.12 11.23
N LYS A 116 11.43 -3.04 12.15
CA LYS A 116 10.06 -3.52 12.35
C LYS A 116 9.45 -2.91 13.59
N TYR A 117 8.17 -2.59 13.51
CA TYR A 117 7.38 -2.02 14.61
C TYR A 117 6.12 -2.87 14.85
N SER A 118 5.65 -2.90 16.10
CA SER A 118 4.34 -3.49 16.42
C SER A 118 3.20 -2.47 16.35
N GLY A 119 3.51 -1.18 16.20
CA GLY A 119 2.53 -0.11 16.03
C GLY A 119 3.10 1.12 15.34
N PHE A 120 2.27 1.81 14.57
CA PHE A 120 2.64 2.99 13.80
C PHE A 120 1.45 3.95 13.70
N ALA A 121 1.72 5.25 13.85
CA ALA A 121 0.72 6.31 13.69
C ALA A 121 0.97 7.05 12.38
N ILE A 122 -0.05 7.17 11.56
CA ILE A 122 -0.02 7.92 10.29
C ILE A 122 -1.44 8.35 9.91
N ASN A 123 -1.58 9.49 9.25
CA ASN A 123 -2.87 10.02 8.81
C ASN A 123 -3.91 10.03 9.95
N GLU A 124 -3.46 10.40 11.17
CA GLU A 124 -4.30 10.47 12.38
C GLU A 124 -4.83 9.12 12.89
N TYR A 125 -4.44 8.01 12.27
CA TYR A 125 -4.77 6.66 12.72
C TYR A 125 -3.60 6.01 13.48
N LYS A 126 -3.94 5.13 14.43
CA LYS A 126 -2.98 4.26 15.11
C LYS A 126 -3.14 2.85 14.58
N PHE A 127 -2.18 2.38 13.83
CA PHE A 127 -2.16 1.02 13.31
C PHE A 127 -1.33 0.10 14.20
N HIS A 128 -1.78 -1.13 14.40
CA HIS A 128 -1.07 -2.19 15.10
C HIS A 128 -0.90 -3.41 14.19
N THR A 129 0.03 -4.27 14.57
CA THR A 129 0.09 -5.62 13.99
C THR A 129 -1.00 -6.50 14.61
N THR A 130 -1.43 -7.56 13.91
CA THR A 130 -2.39 -8.55 14.43
C THR A 130 -1.91 -9.15 15.74
N SER A 131 -0.62 -9.48 15.86
CA SER A 131 -0.03 -10.03 17.09
C SER A 131 -0.11 -9.06 18.28
N ARG A 132 -0.06 -7.75 18.02
CA ARG A 132 -0.26 -6.76 19.09
C ARG A 132 -1.72 -6.67 19.51
N ASP A 133 -2.65 -6.74 18.56
CA ASP A 133 -4.09 -6.67 18.82
C ASP A 133 -4.58 -7.86 19.65
N GLU A 134 -3.99 -9.06 19.50
CA GLU A 134 -4.33 -10.25 20.29
C GLU A 134 -4.21 -10.01 21.83
N SER A 135 -3.36 -9.09 22.22
CA SER A 135 -3.17 -8.70 23.63
C SER A 135 -4.00 -7.48 24.07
N LYS A 136 -4.86 -6.95 23.21
CA LYS A 136 -5.62 -5.70 23.43
C LYS A 136 -7.12 -5.92 23.28
N THR A 137 -7.90 -5.06 23.93
CA THR A 137 -9.35 -5.02 23.77
C THR A 137 -9.80 -4.27 22.52
N THR A 138 -8.94 -3.36 22.00
CA THR A 138 -9.22 -2.57 20.80
C THR A 138 -8.48 -3.14 19.61
N GLN A 139 -9.16 -3.25 18.47
CA GLN A 139 -8.60 -3.72 17.22
C GLN A 139 -8.10 -2.52 16.39
N CYS A 140 -6.82 -2.52 16.03
CA CYS A 140 -6.16 -1.49 15.21
C CYS A 140 -5.35 -2.09 14.04
N SER A 141 -5.44 -3.39 13.80
CA SER A 141 -4.73 -4.08 12.70
C SER A 141 -5.52 -4.12 11.39
N GLY A 142 -6.81 -3.80 11.44
CA GLY A 142 -7.65 -3.78 10.24
C GLY A 142 -7.28 -2.62 9.31
N VAL A 143 -7.17 -2.93 8.02
CA VAL A 143 -6.78 -1.98 6.99
C VAL A 143 -7.61 -2.16 5.73
N SER A 144 -7.97 -1.06 5.11
CA SER A 144 -8.52 -1.03 3.76
C SER A 144 -7.66 -0.15 2.86
N LEU A 145 -7.68 -0.48 1.57
CA LEU A 145 -6.95 0.22 0.53
C LEU A 145 -7.87 0.35 -0.69
N VAL A 146 -7.98 1.55 -1.23
CA VAL A 146 -8.60 1.76 -2.54
C VAL A 146 -7.50 1.83 -3.58
N ALA A 147 -7.55 0.97 -4.58
CA ALA A 147 -6.57 0.93 -5.65
C ALA A 147 -7.24 0.85 -7.02
N HIS A 148 -6.60 1.45 -8.02
CA HIS A 148 -6.97 1.19 -9.41
C HIS A 148 -6.51 -0.21 -9.79
N ALA A 149 -7.45 -1.07 -10.13
CA ALA A 149 -7.17 -2.41 -10.63
C ALA A 149 -7.91 -2.65 -11.93
N MET A 150 -7.33 -3.53 -12.75
CA MET A 150 -7.96 -4.01 -13.97
C MET A 150 -9.10 -4.96 -13.58
N GLN A 151 -10.33 -4.58 -13.88
CA GLN A 151 -11.50 -5.43 -13.72
C GLN A 151 -11.73 -6.23 -15.00
N ILE A 152 -11.76 -7.55 -14.89
CA ILE A 152 -12.01 -8.47 -15.99
C ILE A 152 -13.33 -9.17 -15.70
N ALA A 153 -14.35 -8.96 -16.52
CA ALA A 153 -15.67 -9.58 -16.33
C ALA A 153 -15.63 -11.11 -16.54
N SER A 154 -14.70 -11.61 -17.36
CA SER A 154 -14.47 -13.06 -17.55
C SER A 154 -13.08 -13.31 -18.14
N ALA A 155 -12.60 -14.57 -18.09
CA ALA A 155 -11.34 -14.99 -18.73
C ALA A 155 -11.30 -14.74 -20.26
N LYS A 156 -12.42 -14.42 -20.90
CA LYS A 156 -12.57 -14.11 -22.32
C LYS A 156 -12.81 -12.61 -22.56
N ASP A 157 -12.72 -11.78 -21.54
CA ASP A 157 -12.93 -10.35 -21.68
C ASP A 157 -11.71 -9.71 -22.34
N PHE A 158 -11.92 -9.15 -23.54
CA PHE A 158 -10.88 -8.46 -24.32
C PHE A 158 -10.84 -6.95 -24.04
N ASN A 159 -11.79 -6.42 -23.25
CA ASN A 159 -11.87 -5.01 -22.90
C ASN A 159 -11.87 -4.83 -21.37
N PRO A 160 -10.72 -5.03 -20.70
CA PRO A 160 -10.64 -4.82 -19.26
C PRO A 160 -10.92 -3.35 -18.92
N VAL A 161 -11.79 -3.12 -17.93
CA VAL A 161 -12.09 -1.79 -17.44
C VAL A 161 -11.23 -1.53 -16.19
N TYR A 162 -10.51 -0.42 -16.18
CA TYR A 162 -9.83 0.03 -14.97
C TYR A 162 -10.85 0.70 -14.05
N GLY A 163 -10.92 0.26 -12.83
CA GLY A 163 -11.83 0.80 -11.82
C GLY A 163 -11.21 0.81 -10.44
N ALA A 164 -11.75 1.66 -9.57
CA ALA A 164 -11.36 1.67 -8.16
C ALA A 164 -11.92 0.42 -7.46
N VAL A 165 -11.04 -0.33 -6.81
CA VAL A 165 -11.37 -1.53 -6.06
C VAL A 165 -10.91 -1.35 -4.62
N THR A 166 -11.79 -1.66 -3.67
CA THR A 166 -11.44 -1.63 -2.25
C THR A 166 -10.96 -3.01 -1.81
N TYR A 167 -9.77 -3.04 -1.25
CA TYR A 167 -9.17 -4.22 -0.64
C TYR A 167 -9.30 -4.14 0.88
N TYR A 168 -9.54 -5.27 1.53
CA TYR A 168 -9.63 -5.39 2.97
C TYR A 168 -8.60 -6.39 3.48
N GLY A 169 -7.90 -6.04 4.57
CA GLY A 169 -6.84 -6.88 5.10
C GLY A 169 -6.54 -6.62 6.56
N ARG A 170 -5.57 -7.37 7.09
CA ARG A 170 -5.02 -7.20 8.44
C ARG A 170 -3.51 -7.01 8.36
N ILE A 171 -2.99 -6.05 9.13
CA ILE A 171 -1.56 -5.75 9.16
C ILE A 171 -0.85 -6.85 9.95
N LYS A 172 0.03 -7.56 9.27
CA LYS A 172 0.88 -8.62 9.83
C LYS A 172 2.18 -8.07 10.39
N GLU A 173 2.84 -7.23 9.58
CA GLU A 173 4.09 -6.58 9.96
C GLU A 173 4.11 -5.12 9.49
N ILE A 174 4.82 -4.28 10.23
CA ILE A 174 5.05 -2.88 9.91
C ILE A 174 6.55 -2.71 9.73
N TRP A 175 6.97 -2.34 8.54
CA TRP A 175 8.36 -2.16 8.17
C TRP A 175 8.67 -0.71 7.86
N ASP A 176 9.86 -0.26 8.24
CA ASP A 176 10.41 1.02 7.78
C ASP A 176 11.65 0.72 6.92
N LEU A 177 11.49 0.91 5.61
CA LEU A 177 12.51 0.62 4.61
C LEU A 177 13.53 1.75 4.57
N ASP A 178 14.78 1.45 4.91
CA ASP A 178 15.88 2.42 4.96
C ASP A 178 16.59 2.54 3.60
N TYR A 179 16.39 3.69 2.94
CA TYR A 179 17.10 4.10 1.74
C TYR A 179 18.31 5.01 2.06
N ARG A 180 18.80 5.01 3.30
CA ARG A 180 19.91 5.80 3.85
C ARG A 180 19.64 7.28 4.00
N MET A 181 19.11 7.96 2.98
CA MET A 181 18.78 9.39 3.05
C MET A 181 17.35 9.64 3.56
N PHE A 182 16.51 8.66 3.42
CA PHE A 182 15.11 8.68 3.89
C PHE A 182 14.63 7.27 4.17
N THR A 183 13.55 7.17 4.90
CA THR A 183 12.86 5.90 5.16
C THR A 183 11.45 5.94 4.59
N VAL A 184 10.91 4.75 4.26
CA VAL A 184 9.56 4.60 3.74
C VAL A 184 8.83 3.54 4.55
N PRO A 185 7.83 3.94 5.35
CA PRO A 185 7.04 2.99 6.11
C PRO A 185 6.06 2.25 5.20
N VAL A 186 6.07 0.91 5.30
CA VAL A 186 5.17 0.01 4.58
C VAL A 186 4.53 -0.98 5.52
N PHE A 187 3.30 -1.38 5.21
CA PHE A 187 2.58 -2.42 5.93
C PHE A 187 2.54 -3.68 5.09
N MET A 188 2.96 -4.80 5.68
CA MET A 188 2.74 -6.14 5.13
C MET A 188 1.41 -6.67 5.66
N CYS A 189 0.48 -6.96 4.76
CA CYS A 189 -0.89 -7.31 5.09
C CYS A 189 -1.27 -8.68 4.55
N ASP A 190 -2.14 -9.35 5.29
CA ASP A 190 -2.90 -10.49 4.80
C ASP A 190 -4.21 -9.95 4.21
N TRP A 191 -4.36 -10.04 2.88
CA TRP A 191 -5.49 -9.52 2.12
C TRP A 191 -6.55 -10.57 1.89
N VAL A 192 -7.81 -10.18 2.00
CA VAL A 192 -8.93 -11.05 1.62
C VAL A 192 -9.02 -11.13 0.10
N ASP A 193 -9.15 -12.35 -0.44
CA ASP A 193 -9.42 -12.60 -1.86
C ASP A 193 -10.80 -12.01 -2.24
N SER A 194 -10.95 -11.53 -3.46
CA SER A 194 -12.19 -10.93 -3.95
C SER A 194 -13.44 -11.82 -3.77
N ARG A 195 -13.26 -13.14 -3.87
CA ARG A 195 -14.32 -14.13 -3.62
C ARG A 195 -14.70 -14.27 -2.14
N GLY A 196 -13.87 -13.74 -1.24
CA GLY A 196 -14.11 -13.66 0.20
C GLY A 196 -14.82 -12.38 0.62
N ILE A 197 -15.13 -11.47 -0.31
CA ILE A 197 -15.80 -10.19 -0.04
C ILE A 197 -17.23 -10.26 -0.58
N LYS A 198 -18.21 -9.91 0.25
CA LYS A 198 -19.64 -9.91 -0.11
C LYS A 198 -20.30 -8.67 0.48
N LYS A 199 -21.41 -8.25 -0.12
CA LYS A 199 -22.35 -7.31 0.51
C LYS A 199 -23.60 -8.08 0.96
N ASP A 200 -24.09 -7.80 2.17
CA ASP A 200 -25.34 -8.37 2.65
C ASP A 200 -26.57 -7.60 2.13
N ALA A 201 -27.76 -8.02 2.55
CA ALA A 201 -29.03 -7.39 2.15
C ALA A 201 -29.17 -5.96 2.68
N PHE A 202 -28.43 -5.57 3.69
CA PHE A 202 -28.42 -4.24 4.29
C PHE A 202 -27.32 -3.34 3.73
N GLY A 203 -26.46 -3.86 2.84
CA GLY A 203 -25.35 -3.14 2.23
C GLY A 203 -24.04 -3.20 3.03
N PHE A 204 -23.97 -3.95 4.13
CA PHE A 204 -22.71 -4.13 4.86
C PHE A 204 -21.73 -4.97 4.08
N THR A 205 -20.47 -4.58 4.15
CA THR A 205 -19.38 -5.37 3.57
C THR A 205 -18.99 -6.48 4.54
N ILE A 206 -19.05 -7.71 4.06
CA ILE A 206 -18.66 -8.92 4.80
C ILE A 206 -17.40 -9.49 4.17
N VAL A 207 -16.41 -9.82 4.99
CA VAL A 207 -15.12 -10.38 4.57
C VAL A 207 -14.87 -11.72 5.25
N ASN A 208 -14.23 -12.65 4.52
CA ASN A 208 -13.86 -13.96 5.04
C ASN A 208 -12.33 -14.11 4.99
N PHE A 209 -11.69 -14.11 6.15
CA PHE A 209 -10.23 -14.23 6.29
C PHE A 209 -9.67 -15.63 6.08
N ASP A 210 -10.50 -16.67 5.93
CA ASP A 210 -10.03 -18.00 5.50
C ASP A 210 -9.69 -18.01 4.01
N ARG A 211 -10.14 -16.98 3.27
CA ARG A 211 -9.87 -16.79 1.85
C ARG A 211 -8.89 -15.65 1.64
N LEU A 212 -7.63 -15.94 1.87
CA LEU A 212 -6.56 -14.98 1.61
C LEU A 212 -6.11 -15.06 0.16
N GLY A 213 -5.83 -13.87 -0.40
CA GLY A 213 -5.30 -13.69 -1.75
C GLY A 213 -4.11 -12.73 -1.78
N HIS A 214 -3.69 -12.34 -2.99
CA HIS A 214 -2.72 -11.25 -3.20
C HIS A 214 -1.36 -11.44 -2.50
N GLN A 215 -0.88 -12.67 -2.31
CA GLN A 215 0.38 -12.96 -1.63
C GLN A 215 1.62 -12.35 -2.31
N SER A 216 1.56 -12.11 -3.62
CA SER A 216 2.62 -11.43 -4.38
C SER A 216 2.63 -9.91 -4.20
N GLU A 217 1.54 -9.33 -3.71
CA GLU A 217 1.30 -7.89 -3.54
C GLU A 217 0.81 -7.61 -2.11
N CYS A 218 1.51 -8.18 -1.11
CA CYS A 218 1.11 -8.08 0.29
C CYS A 218 1.48 -6.73 0.94
N PHE A 219 2.29 -5.90 0.30
CA PHE A 219 2.72 -4.62 0.84
C PHE A 219 1.87 -3.45 0.36
N ILE A 220 1.71 -2.43 1.24
CA ILE A 220 1.18 -1.11 0.92
C ILE A 220 2.03 -0.04 1.59
N LEU A 221 2.01 1.18 1.03
CA LEU A 221 2.56 2.35 1.76
C LEU A 221 1.68 2.63 2.98
N ALA A 222 2.30 2.91 4.12
CA ALA A 222 1.54 3.25 5.33
C ALA A 222 0.62 4.47 5.10
N SER A 223 1.03 5.42 4.25
CA SER A 223 0.26 6.62 3.90
C SER A 223 -1.03 6.34 3.12
N GLN A 224 -1.14 5.19 2.45
CA GLN A 224 -2.31 4.79 1.66
C GLN A 224 -3.34 4.00 2.50
N ALA A 225 -2.95 3.57 3.70
CA ALA A 225 -3.79 2.75 4.56
C ALA A 225 -4.95 3.56 5.16
N LYS A 226 -6.17 3.02 5.09
CA LYS A 226 -7.32 3.49 5.86
C LYS A 226 -7.63 2.47 6.94
N GLN A 227 -7.87 2.93 8.16
CA GLN A 227 -8.17 2.02 9.27
C GLN A 227 -9.61 1.54 9.21
N VAL A 228 -9.77 0.23 9.38
CA VAL A 228 -11.06 -0.44 9.55
C VAL A 228 -10.98 -1.39 10.74
N PHE A 229 -12.12 -1.85 11.23
CA PHE A 229 -12.18 -2.94 12.21
C PHE A 229 -13.16 -4.00 11.75
N TYR A 230 -13.01 -5.19 12.30
CA TYR A 230 -13.77 -6.36 11.88
C TYR A 230 -14.59 -6.89 13.05
N VAL A 231 -15.92 -6.95 12.88
CA VAL A 231 -16.83 -7.53 13.84
C VAL A 231 -17.20 -8.92 13.35
N GLN A 232 -16.87 -9.94 14.14
CA GLN A 232 -17.18 -11.32 13.78
C GLN A 232 -18.70 -11.51 13.67
N ASP A 233 -19.13 -12.17 12.59
CA ASP A 233 -20.52 -12.55 12.40
C ASP A 233 -20.91 -13.62 13.43
N GLN A 234 -22.11 -13.50 13.99
CA GLN A 234 -22.62 -14.45 14.97
C GLN A 234 -23.11 -15.76 14.33
N GLU A 235 -23.57 -15.69 13.08
CA GLU A 235 -24.08 -16.84 12.34
C GLU A 235 -22.98 -17.57 11.60
N ASP A 236 -22.02 -16.84 10.98
CA ASP A 236 -20.88 -17.39 10.25
C ASP A 236 -19.55 -16.95 10.90
N LYS A 237 -18.99 -17.83 11.73
CA LYS A 237 -17.74 -17.56 12.44
C LYS A 237 -16.52 -17.26 11.54
N ASN A 238 -16.60 -17.63 10.26
CA ASN A 238 -15.54 -17.38 9.28
C ASN A 238 -15.69 -16.02 8.59
N SER A 239 -16.81 -15.37 8.81
CA SER A 239 -17.14 -14.06 8.23
C SER A 239 -17.07 -12.95 9.28
N SER A 240 -16.69 -11.78 8.83
CA SER A 240 -16.66 -10.57 9.65
C SER A 240 -17.24 -9.39 8.90
N VAL A 241 -18.03 -8.60 9.58
CA VAL A 241 -18.55 -7.32 9.08
C VAL A 241 -17.45 -6.27 9.18
N VAL A 242 -17.25 -5.50 8.11
CA VAL A 242 -16.28 -4.39 8.09
C VAL A 242 -16.93 -3.16 8.71
N GLY A 243 -16.31 -2.63 9.77
CA GLY A 243 -16.65 -1.35 10.35
C GLY A 243 -15.57 -0.31 10.03
N PHE A 244 -16.00 0.90 9.71
CA PHE A 244 -15.08 2.01 9.45
C PHE A 244 -14.80 2.76 10.74
N THR A 245 -13.52 3.05 11.00
CA THR A 245 -13.13 3.84 12.16
C THR A 245 -13.48 5.30 11.86
N PRO A 246 -14.32 5.96 12.69
CA PRO A 246 -14.61 7.36 12.50
C PRO A 246 -13.33 8.19 12.61
N TYR A 247 -13.29 9.30 11.87
CA TYR A 247 -12.15 10.20 11.85
C TYR A 247 -11.89 10.74 13.26
N LYS A 248 -10.75 10.39 13.85
CA LYS A 248 -10.36 10.86 15.19
C LYS A 248 -9.24 11.87 15.04
N MET A 249 -9.52 13.14 15.32
CA MET A 249 -8.48 14.14 15.48
C MET A 249 -7.67 13.84 16.75
N TYR A 250 -6.48 13.25 16.59
CA TYR A 250 -5.50 13.19 17.67
C TYR A 250 -4.74 14.50 17.71
N LYS A 251 -5.05 15.35 18.69
CA LYS A 251 -4.17 16.48 18.99
C LYS A 251 -2.91 15.90 19.64
N TYR A 252 -1.78 16.05 18.99
CA TYR A 252 -0.49 15.74 19.57
C TYR A 252 -0.25 16.75 20.68
N GLY A 253 -0.37 16.33 21.95
CA GLY A 253 0.14 17.07 23.09
C GLY A 253 1.67 16.98 23.07
N GLU A 254 2.35 18.08 23.39
CA GLU A 254 3.81 18.20 23.44
C GLU A 254 4.48 17.28 24.48
N ASN A 255 3.73 16.59 25.32
CA ASN A 255 4.22 15.68 26.34
C ASN A 255 3.76 14.25 26.06
N GLY A 256 4.74 13.36 25.84
CA GLY A 256 4.60 11.99 25.36
C GLY A 256 3.92 10.97 26.31
N GLU A 257 2.95 11.37 27.09
CA GLU A 257 2.11 10.51 27.90
C GLU A 257 0.65 10.77 27.54
N THR A 258 0.03 9.84 26.84
CA THR A 258 -1.42 9.81 26.70
C THR A 258 -1.93 8.41 26.85
N ASP A 259 -2.18 8.10 28.07
CA ASP A 259 -3.20 7.18 28.47
C ASP A 259 -4.42 8.06 28.82
N ASP A 260 -5.26 8.35 27.86
CA ASP A 260 -6.58 8.93 28.15
C ASP A 260 -7.59 8.45 27.11
N MET A 261 -8.38 7.52 27.58
CA MET A 261 -9.64 7.10 26.99
C MET A 261 -10.60 8.29 27.03
N LEU A 262 -10.71 9.02 25.92
CA LEU A 262 -11.87 9.90 25.74
C LEU A 262 -13.10 9.05 25.40
N GLU A 263 -14.15 9.25 26.18
CA GLU A 263 -15.46 8.62 26.04
C GLU A 263 -15.94 8.58 24.58
N PHE A 264 -16.29 7.37 24.16
CA PHE A 264 -16.87 7.11 22.87
C PHE A 264 -18.34 7.52 22.86
N ASP A 265 -18.69 8.51 22.08
CA ASP A 265 -20.01 8.59 21.51
C ASP A 265 -19.98 7.77 20.20
N ALA A 266 -20.24 6.47 20.34
CA ALA A 266 -20.08 5.51 19.26
C ALA A 266 -21.38 5.40 18.44
N THR A 267 -21.59 6.34 17.55
CA THR A 267 -22.37 6.03 16.35
C THR A 267 -21.42 5.40 15.34
N VAL A 268 -21.36 4.08 15.35
CA VAL A 268 -20.63 3.32 14.34
C VAL A 268 -21.38 3.47 13.02
N ASP A 269 -20.81 4.22 12.08
CA ASP A 269 -21.39 4.36 10.76
C ASP A 269 -20.92 3.19 9.87
N PHE A 270 -21.82 2.23 9.68
CA PHE A 270 -21.61 1.09 8.79
C PHE A 270 -21.95 1.40 7.32
N THR A 271 -22.50 2.60 7.03
CA THR A 271 -23.11 2.91 5.73
C THR A 271 -22.23 3.75 4.80
N GLN A 272 -21.06 4.24 5.24
CA GLN A 272 -20.23 5.17 4.46
C GLN A 272 -19.44 4.55 3.30
N ASP A 273 -19.90 3.47 2.69
CA ASP A 273 -19.34 2.99 1.42
C ASP A 273 -20.03 3.62 0.19
N SER A 274 -21.00 4.54 0.39
CA SER A 274 -21.79 5.12 -0.70
C SER A 274 -21.53 6.59 -1.00
N THR A 275 -20.64 7.26 -0.30
CA THR A 275 -20.12 8.53 -0.77
C THR A 275 -18.97 8.24 -1.71
N LEU A 276 -19.22 8.33 -3.01
CA LEU A 276 -18.27 8.85 -3.97
C LEU A 276 -17.82 10.23 -3.45
N VAL A 277 -16.95 10.21 -2.43
CA VAL A 277 -16.04 11.32 -2.21
C VAL A 277 -15.30 11.37 -3.54
N GLU A 278 -15.35 12.48 -4.25
CA GLU A 278 -14.38 12.79 -5.28
C GLU A 278 -13.03 12.59 -4.61
N LEU A 279 -12.51 11.35 -4.74
CA LEU A 279 -11.17 11.02 -4.30
C LEU A 279 -10.31 11.80 -5.27
N ASP A 280 -9.60 12.80 -4.76
CA ASP A 280 -8.49 13.38 -5.49
C ASP A 280 -7.71 12.20 -6.09
N ASP A 281 -7.55 12.19 -7.42
CA ASP A 281 -6.84 11.14 -8.17
C ASP A 281 -5.46 10.81 -7.57
N ASP A 282 -4.95 11.70 -6.76
CA ASP A 282 -3.68 11.62 -6.03
C ASP A 282 -3.61 10.55 -4.92
N PHE A 283 -4.75 10.00 -4.46
CA PHE A 283 -4.79 9.00 -3.37
C PHE A 283 -4.91 7.55 -3.84
N LEU A 284 -5.08 7.34 -5.14
CA LEU A 284 -5.27 6.01 -5.69
C LEU A 284 -3.91 5.34 -5.93
N CYS A 285 -3.69 4.20 -5.31
CA CYS A 285 -2.53 3.38 -5.59
C CYS A 285 -2.78 2.48 -6.81
N THR A 286 -1.71 2.10 -7.49
CA THR A 286 -1.77 1.15 -8.61
C THR A 286 -1.43 -0.24 -8.11
N ARG A 287 -2.33 -1.21 -8.31
CA ARG A 287 -2.06 -2.63 -8.07
C ARG A 287 -2.20 -3.39 -9.39
N PRO A 288 -1.13 -4.07 -9.84
CA PRO A 288 -1.14 -4.84 -11.07
C PRO A 288 -1.75 -6.24 -10.93
N ASP A 289 -2.00 -6.67 -9.70
CA ASP A 289 -2.53 -8.00 -9.35
C ASP A 289 -4.04 -8.15 -9.62
N GLY A 290 -4.60 -7.36 -10.52
CA GLY A 290 -5.97 -7.47 -10.97
C GLY A 290 -6.33 -8.89 -11.42
N GLU A 291 -6.46 -9.80 -10.45
CA GLU A 291 -7.26 -10.99 -10.63
C GLU A 291 -8.69 -10.50 -10.82
N GLY A 292 -9.19 -10.64 -12.05
CA GLY A 292 -10.46 -10.08 -12.45
C GLY A 292 -11.54 -10.37 -11.43
N ILE A 293 -12.04 -9.29 -10.83
CA ILE A 293 -13.26 -9.39 -10.03
C ILE A 293 -14.37 -9.65 -11.04
N LEU A 294 -14.91 -10.88 -10.99
CA LEU A 294 -16.14 -11.20 -11.71
C LEU A 294 -17.26 -10.38 -11.06
N VAL A 295 -17.78 -9.41 -11.79
CA VAL A 295 -18.98 -8.65 -11.43
C VAL A 295 -20.21 -9.48 -11.79
#